data_be482070e01dad363eb8777e214859dd
#
_entry.id   be482070e01dad363eb8777e214859dd
#
_cell.length_a   1.000
_cell.length_b   1.000
_cell.length_c   1.000
_cell.angle_alpha   90.00
_cell.angle_beta   90.00
_cell.angle_gamma   90.00
#
_symmetry.space_group_name_H-M   'P 1'
#
loop_
_entity.id
_entity.type
_entity.pdbx_description
1 polymer ?
#
loop_
_entity_poly.entity_id
_entity_poly.type
_entity_poly.pdbx_seq_one_letter_code
_entity_poly.pdbx_strand_id
1 'polypeptide(L)'
;MIIRYDFSKMVMDSTMNGLEQNFNDLNCSPVEIMVEHNRDLFGDFKFSVRGNATKMLEEALAYVRMRGLPKVYILIDEYDNFTNQLLTAYKDPLYESVTTGESFLRTFFKAIKAGIGEGSIRTCFCTGVLPVTMDDLTSGYNIAEILTLKPDFTEMLGFNHEEAAEYLRYVIRKYGNNEDRFDELWTLIVNNYDGYRFLPNAHPLFNSTILTYFFKNFAELSGGVPDEMVDENLRTDVNWIRRLTIILENAKEMLDALVIDGELIYSQPDLRSKFNKQKFFDLDFYPVSLYYLGMTTLKDNYVMVLPNLTAQSIYMNYYNELNQISDDARCFVPAYRLFMDHRKLKPLVENYFKEYLGQFPAQVFDKINENFIRCSFYEVLSRYLS
;
A
#
# COMPACT_ATOMS: atom_id res chain seq x y z
N MET A 1 -13.29 -21.56 17.05
CA MET A 1 -13.99 -21.42 15.76
C MET A 1 -13.45 -20.20 15.04
N ILE A 2 -13.53 -20.12 13.70
CA ILE A 2 -12.94 -19.04 12.91
C ILE A 2 -13.98 -18.52 11.90
N ILE A 3 -14.14 -17.19 11.81
CA ILE A 3 -14.85 -16.53 10.73
C ILE A 3 -13.81 -15.73 9.95
N ARG A 4 -13.84 -15.83 8.60
CA ARG A 4 -12.95 -15.10 7.69
C ARG A 4 -13.79 -14.23 6.77
N TYR A 5 -13.59 -12.95 6.83
CA TYR A 5 -14.16 -11.97 5.92
C TYR A 5 -13.06 -11.48 4.97
N ASP A 6 -13.42 -11.21 3.73
CA ASP A 6 -12.54 -10.68 2.69
C ASP A 6 -13.27 -9.52 2.00
N PHE A 7 -12.95 -8.30 2.41
CA PHE A 7 -13.63 -7.10 1.91
C PHE A 7 -13.09 -6.65 0.54
N SER A 8 -12.01 -7.28 0.03
CA SER A 8 -11.53 -7.02 -1.33
C SER A 8 -12.57 -7.38 -2.39
N LYS A 9 -13.45 -8.33 -2.06
CA LYS A 9 -14.51 -8.84 -2.94
C LYS A 9 -15.77 -7.98 -2.96
N MET A 10 -15.80 -6.89 -2.19
CA MET A 10 -16.99 -6.05 -2.11
C MET A 10 -17.24 -5.31 -3.43
N VAL A 11 -18.40 -5.49 -3.99
CA VAL A 11 -18.82 -4.80 -5.22
C VAL A 11 -19.21 -3.36 -4.89
N MET A 12 -18.65 -2.40 -5.63
CA MET A 12 -18.93 -0.99 -5.45
C MET A 12 -20.30 -0.60 -5.99
N ASP A 13 -20.95 0.34 -5.31
CA ASP A 13 -22.20 0.98 -5.74
C ASP A 13 -22.10 2.50 -5.58
N SER A 14 -23.02 3.22 -6.22
CA SER A 14 -23.12 4.67 -6.13
C SER A 14 -24.08 5.14 -5.04
N THR A 15 -24.79 4.21 -4.40
CA THR A 15 -25.78 4.48 -3.37
C THR A 15 -25.46 3.76 -2.07
N MET A 16 -25.90 4.33 -0.94
CA MET A 16 -25.74 3.72 0.37
C MET A 16 -26.46 2.36 0.46
N ASN A 17 -27.67 2.27 -0.09
CA ASN A 17 -28.46 1.04 -0.08
C ASN A 17 -27.79 -0.07 -0.91
N GLY A 18 -27.22 0.28 -2.07
CA GLY A 18 -26.49 -0.69 -2.90
C GLY A 18 -25.22 -1.20 -2.20
N LEU A 19 -24.48 -0.31 -1.54
CA LEU A 19 -23.32 -0.72 -0.73
C LEU A 19 -23.71 -1.62 0.44
N GLU A 20 -24.78 -1.32 1.16
CA GLU A 20 -25.26 -2.15 2.27
C GLU A 20 -25.73 -3.52 1.77
N GLN A 21 -26.44 -3.58 0.64
CA GLN A 21 -26.86 -4.84 0.03
C GLN A 21 -25.64 -5.70 -0.35
N ASN A 22 -24.66 -5.12 -1.08
CA ASN A 22 -23.46 -5.81 -1.48
C ASN A 22 -22.62 -6.28 -0.28
N PHE A 23 -22.58 -5.48 0.79
CA PHE A 23 -21.95 -5.87 2.04
C PHE A 23 -22.61 -7.07 2.68
N ASN A 24 -23.93 -7.09 2.75
CA ASN A 24 -24.71 -8.19 3.31
C ASN A 24 -24.56 -9.46 2.46
N ASP A 25 -24.66 -9.35 1.14
CA ASP A 25 -24.51 -10.49 0.21
C ASP A 25 -23.13 -11.18 0.36
N LEU A 26 -22.08 -10.38 0.55
CA LEU A 26 -20.74 -10.90 0.77
C LEU A 26 -20.58 -11.52 2.16
N ASN A 27 -21.06 -10.89 3.22
CA ASN A 27 -20.66 -11.17 4.59
C ASN A 27 -21.62 -12.08 5.39
N CYS A 28 -22.76 -12.48 4.82
CA CYS A 28 -23.63 -13.52 5.41
C CYS A 28 -22.96 -14.91 5.33
N SER A 29 -22.36 -15.24 4.19
CA SER A 29 -21.77 -16.54 3.93
C SER A 29 -20.67 -16.97 4.91
N PRO A 30 -19.70 -16.11 5.32
CA PRO A 30 -18.68 -16.48 6.30
C PRO A 30 -19.24 -16.96 7.64
N VAL A 31 -20.33 -16.36 8.10
CA VAL A 31 -20.99 -16.77 9.35
C VAL A 31 -21.70 -18.11 9.18
N GLU A 32 -22.39 -18.32 8.06
CA GLU A 32 -23.01 -19.60 7.73
C GLU A 32 -21.96 -20.72 7.65
N ILE A 33 -20.85 -20.49 6.95
CA ILE A 33 -19.75 -21.45 6.82
C ILE A 33 -19.19 -21.82 8.19
N MET A 34 -18.98 -20.85 9.10
CA MET A 34 -18.49 -21.11 10.45
C MET A 34 -19.46 -22.02 11.20
N VAL A 35 -20.77 -21.75 11.14
CA VAL A 35 -21.79 -22.58 11.79
C VAL A 35 -21.84 -23.99 11.19
N GLU A 36 -21.80 -24.11 9.86
CA GLU A 36 -21.83 -25.41 9.18
C GLU A 36 -20.58 -26.28 9.46
N HIS A 37 -19.39 -25.67 9.45
CA HIS A 37 -18.14 -26.36 9.79
C HIS A 37 -18.08 -26.84 11.26
N ASN A 38 -18.89 -26.22 12.13
CA ASN A 38 -18.95 -26.61 13.55
C ASN A 38 -20.36 -27.10 13.91
N ARG A 39 -21.02 -27.78 12.99
CA ARG A 39 -22.40 -28.25 13.16
C ARG A 39 -22.56 -29.18 14.38
N ASP A 40 -21.56 -29.94 14.73
CA ASP A 40 -21.48 -30.77 15.95
C ASP A 40 -21.63 -29.94 17.23
N LEU A 41 -21.13 -28.68 17.26
CA LEU A 41 -21.24 -27.77 18.38
C LEU A 41 -22.55 -26.96 18.32
N PHE A 42 -23.01 -26.59 17.13
CA PHE A 42 -24.22 -25.78 16.93
C PHE A 42 -25.52 -26.63 16.93
N GLY A 43 -25.45 -27.94 16.71
CA GLY A 43 -26.65 -28.79 16.71
C GLY A 43 -27.73 -28.29 15.75
N ASP A 44 -28.95 -28.10 16.25
CA ASP A 44 -30.10 -27.65 15.48
C ASP A 44 -30.22 -26.14 15.32
N PHE A 45 -29.13 -25.40 15.63
CA PHE A 45 -29.13 -23.92 15.46
C PHE A 45 -29.53 -23.52 14.04
N LYS A 46 -30.41 -22.56 13.95
CA LYS A 46 -30.84 -21.93 12.68
C LYS A 46 -30.91 -20.42 12.87
N PHE A 47 -30.49 -19.68 11.86
CA PHE A 47 -30.65 -18.23 11.85
C PHE A 47 -32.13 -17.87 11.77
N SER A 48 -32.58 -16.94 12.62
CA SER A 48 -33.93 -16.35 12.57
C SER A 48 -34.02 -15.26 11.50
N VAL A 49 -32.90 -14.56 11.24
CA VAL A 49 -32.75 -13.54 10.21
C VAL A 49 -31.72 -14.01 9.19
N ARG A 50 -32.04 -13.85 7.90
CA ARG A 50 -31.10 -14.08 6.79
C ARG A 50 -30.97 -12.83 5.94
N GLY A 51 -29.86 -12.72 5.22
CA GLY A 51 -29.60 -11.57 4.36
C GLY A 51 -29.21 -10.28 5.11
N ASN A 52 -28.85 -10.37 6.38
CA ASN A 52 -28.26 -9.28 7.14
C ASN A 52 -27.04 -9.80 7.91
N ALA A 53 -25.86 -9.48 7.45
CA ALA A 53 -24.61 -10.03 7.96
C ALA A 53 -24.38 -9.70 9.46
N THR A 54 -24.70 -8.48 9.88
CA THR A 54 -24.57 -8.08 11.28
C THR A 54 -25.48 -8.88 12.19
N LYS A 55 -26.77 -9.02 11.85
CA LYS A 55 -27.73 -9.78 12.67
C LYS A 55 -27.39 -11.27 12.73
N MET A 56 -26.96 -11.85 11.60
CA MET A 56 -26.52 -13.25 11.58
C MET A 56 -25.29 -13.46 12.47
N LEU A 57 -24.32 -12.54 12.44
CA LEU A 57 -23.18 -12.56 13.34
C LEU A 57 -23.63 -12.49 14.81
N GLU A 58 -24.48 -11.54 15.15
CA GLU A 58 -25.02 -11.36 16.50
C GLU A 58 -25.73 -12.62 17.02
N GLU A 59 -26.58 -13.25 16.19
CA GLU A 59 -27.27 -14.50 16.56
C GLU A 59 -26.31 -15.66 16.81
N ALA A 60 -25.32 -15.84 15.94
CA ALA A 60 -24.29 -16.87 16.12
C ALA A 60 -23.47 -16.65 17.39
N LEU A 61 -23.03 -15.41 17.65
CA LEU A 61 -22.27 -15.04 18.84
C LEU A 61 -23.08 -15.19 20.13
N ALA A 62 -24.36 -14.81 20.11
CA ALA A 62 -25.28 -15.02 21.24
C ALA A 62 -25.44 -16.52 21.55
N TYR A 63 -25.56 -17.37 20.53
CA TYR A 63 -25.63 -18.81 20.71
C TYR A 63 -24.32 -19.38 21.29
N VAL A 64 -23.16 -18.96 20.76
CA VAL A 64 -21.84 -19.32 21.30
C VAL A 64 -21.75 -19.03 22.79
N ARG A 65 -22.16 -17.82 23.20
CA ARG A 65 -22.16 -17.38 24.61
C ARG A 65 -23.13 -18.21 25.45
N MET A 66 -24.37 -18.34 24.98
CA MET A 66 -25.44 -19.04 25.72
C MET A 66 -25.12 -20.51 25.97
N ARG A 67 -24.44 -21.16 25.01
CA ARG A 67 -24.07 -22.59 25.07
C ARG A 67 -22.67 -22.82 25.66
N GLY A 68 -21.91 -21.76 25.97
CA GLY A 68 -20.54 -21.88 26.45
C GLY A 68 -19.59 -22.55 25.46
N LEU A 69 -19.82 -22.34 24.15
CA LEU A 69 -19.01 -22.92 23.11
C LEU A 69 -17.61 -22.27 23.05
N PRO A 70 -16.62 -22.90 22.37
CA PRO A 70 -15.32 -22.28 22.12
C PRO A 70 -15.46 -20.91 21.47
N LYS A 71 -14.67 -19.94 21.92
CA LYS A 71 -14.71 -18.57 21.41
C LYS A 71 -14.35 -18.48 19.91
N VAL A 72 -14.93 -17.50 19.24
CA VAL A 72 -14.71 -17.23 17.84
C VAL A 72 -13.47 -16.35 17.65
N TYR A 73 -12.64 -16.65 16.64
CA TYR A 73 -11.63 -15.77 16.08
C TYR A 73 -12.19 -15.16 14.80
N ILE A 74 -12.09 -13.84 14.67
CA ILE A 74 -12.51 -13.12 13.46
C ILE A 74 -11.26 -12.62 12.72
N LEU A 75 -11.17 -12.93 11.44
CA LEU A 75 -10.13 -12.46 10.52
C LEU A 75 -10.83 -11.64 9.45
N ILE A 76 -10.42 -10.39 9.26
CA ILE A 76 -10.94 -9.50 8.22
C ILE A 76 -9.78 -9.07 7.34
N ASP A 77 -9.82 -9.47 6.08
CA ASP A 77 -8.83 -9.07 5.09
C ASP A 77 -9.33 -7.86 4.31
N GLU A 78 -8.43 -6.92 4.06
CA GLU A 78 -8.68 -5.67 3.34
C GLU A 78 -9.90 -4.87 3.85
N TYR A 79 -9.99 -4.70 5.19
CA TYR A 79 -11.14 -4.08 5.85
C TYR A 79 -11.51 -2.69 5.31
N ASP A 80 -10.58 -2.00 4.70
CA ASP A 80 -10.69 -0.63 4.20
C ASP A 80 -10.77 -0.54 2.66
N ASN A 81 -10.70 -1.65 1.93
CA ASN A 81 -10.60 -1.65 0.47
C ASN A 81 -11.72 -0.83 -0.21
N PHE A 82 -12.99 -1.14 0.08
CA PHE A 82 -14.09 -0.44 -0.57
C PHE A 82 -14.23 1.02 -0.12
N THR A 83 -13.87 1.35 1.11
CA THR A 83 -13.86 2.73 1.60
C THR A 83 -12.75 3.54 0.97
N ASN A 84 -11.57 2.95 0.75
CA ASN A 84 -10.48 3.55 -0.01
C ASN A 84 -10.89 3.80 -1.47
N GLN A 85 -11.64 2.88 -2.09
CA GLN A 85 -12.20 3.10 -3.44
C GLN A 85 -13.18 4.28 -3.48
N LEU A 86 -13.99 4.49 -2.45
CA LEU A 86 -14.84 5.68 -2.36
C LEU A 86 -14.02 6.97 -2.29
N LEU A 87 -12.97 6.97 -1.50
CA LEU A 87 -12.08 8.12 -1.39
C LEU A 87 -11.35 8.38 -2.72
N THR A 88 -10.75 7.38 -3.36
CA THR A 88 -10.04 7.56 -4.64
C THR A 88 -10.95 7.99 -5.78
N ALA A 89 -12.24 7.61 -5.74
CA ALA A 89 -13.25 8.01 -6.71
C ALA A 89 -13.92 9.36 -6.40
N TYR A 90 -13.39 10.15 -5.44
CA TYR A 90 -13.96 11.44 -5.01
C TYR A 90 -15.41 11.36 -4.53
N LYS A 91 -15.81 10.22 -3.95
CA LYS A 91 -17.16 9.99 -3.38
C LYS A 91 -17.16 10.26 -1.86
N ASP A 92 -16.61 11.38 -1.44
CA ASP A 92 -16.46 11.74 -0.03
C ASP A 92 -17.78 11.73 0.78
N PRO A 93 -18.93 12.25 0.25
CA PRO A 93 -20.19 12.18 0.98
C PRO A 93 -20.66 10.74 1.24
N LEU A 94 -20.39 9.82 0.30
CA LEU A 94 -20.76 8.41 0.45
C LEU A 94 -19.85 7.73 1.46
N TYR A 95 -18.53 8.02 1.41
CA TYR A 95 -17.58 7.58 2.43
C TYR A 95 -18.02 8.00 3.84
N GLU A 96 -18.38 9.28 4.02
CA GLU A 96 -18.88 9.80 5.30
C GLU A 96 -20.15 9.08 5.76
N SER A 97 -21.08 8.83 4.84
CA SER A 97 -22.31 8.08 5.16
C SER A 97 -22.02 6.65 5.61
N VAL A 98 -20.99 6.00 5.08
CA VAL A 98 -20.56 4.63 5.46
C VAL A 98 -19.82 4.60 6.80
N THR A 99 -19.04 5.62 7.12
CA THR A 99 -18.17 5.62 8.31
C THR A 99 -18.76 6.33 9.53
N THR A 100 -19.86 7.09 9.36
CA THR A 100 -20.47 7.85 10.44
C THR A 100 -21.91 7.40 10.76
N GLY A 101 -22.54 7.96 11.76
CA GLY A 101 -23.91 7.65 12.16
C GLY A 101 -24.12 6.19 12.56
N GLU A 102 -25.28 5.64 12.20
CA GLU A 102 -25.64 4.22 12.40
C GLU A 102 -25.54 3.46 11.06
N SER A 103 -24.41 3.61 10.36
CA SER A 103 -24.17 2.91 9.10
C SER A 103 -24.05 1.40 9.29
N PHE A 104 -24.24 0.63 8.20
CA PHE A 104 -24.09 -0.83 8.22
C PHE A 104 -22.69 -1.26 8.67
N LEU A 105 -21.64 -0.58 8.18
CA LEU A 105 -20.24 -0.91 8.52
C LEU A 105 -19.98 -0.67 10.01
N ARG A 106 -20.41 0.49 10.51
CA ARG A 106 -20.24 0.83 11.92
C ARG A 106 -21.01 -0.11 12.84
N THR A 107 -22.23 -0.48 12.45
CA THR A 107 -23.07 -1.43 13.19
C THR A 107 -22.41 -2.81 13.22
N PHE A 108 -21.84 -3.25 12.10
CA PHE A 108 -21.07 -4.50 12.03
C PHE A 108 -19.88 -4.52 12.98
N PHE A 109 -19.05 -3.47 13.01
CA PHE A 109 -17.92 -3.38 13.94
C PHE A 109 -18.37 -3.22 15.40
N LYS A 110 -19.52 -2.58 15.65
CA LYS A 110 -20.14 -2.57 17.00
C LYS A 110 -20.51 -3.98 17.47
N ALA A 111 -21.06 -4.82 16.60
CA ALA A 111 -21.38 -6.21 16.93
C ALA A 111 -20.11 -7.02 17.27
N ILE A 112 -19.02 -6.84 16.54
CA ILE A 112 -17.72 -7.46 16.86
C ILE A 112 -17.22 -6.98 18.23
N LYS A 113 -17.25 -5.66 18.48
CA LYS A 113 -16.85 -5.10 19.77
C LYS A 113 -17.68 -5.65 20.92
N ALA A 114 -18.99 -5.75 20.77
CA ALA A 114 -19.87 -6.34 21.74
C ALA A 114 -19.51 -7.82 22.01
N GLY A 115 -19.30 -8.60 20.95
CA GLY A 115 -18.89 -10.00 21.06
C GLY A 115 -17.56 -10.22 21.78
N ILE A 116 -16.59 -9.29 21.62
CA ILE A 116 -15.33 -9.30 22.40
C ILE A 116 -15.61 -9.01 23.87
N GLY A 117 -16.37 -7.93 24.15
CA GLY A 117 -16.73 -7.55 25.52
C GLY A 117 -17.56 -8.59 26.27
N GLU A 118 -18.44 -9.28 25.58
CA GLU A 118 -19.28 -10.35 26.11
C GLU A 118 -18.58 -11.73 26.18
N GLY A 119 -17.40 -11.85 25.59
CA GLY A 119 -16.56 -13.03 25.66
C GLY A 119 -16.90 -14.14 24.66
N SER A 120 -17.77 -13.91 23.68
CA SER A 120 -18.04 -14.84 22.57
C SER A 120 -16.96 -14.78 21.46
N ILE A 121 -16.29 -13.64 21.29
CA ILE A 121 -15.13 -13.48 20.42
C ILE A 121 -13.85 -13.51 21.26
N ARG A 122 -12.83 -14.24 20.82
CA ARG A 122 -11.50 -14.27 21.46
C ARG A 122 -10.66 -13.06 21.02
N THR A 123 -10.61 -12.82 19.72
CA THR A 123 -9.91 -11.69 19.11
C THR A 123 -10.44 -11.45 17.69
N CYS A 124 -10.24 -10.23 17.20
CA CYS A 124 -10.44 -9.87 15.82
C CYS A 124 -9.11 -9.35 15.28
N PHE A 125 -8.65 -9.87 14.15
CA PHE A 125 -7.46 -9.42 13.44
C PHE A 125 -7.88 -8.90 12.07
N CYS A 126 -7.49 -7.66 11.77
CA CYS A 126 -7.83 -6.99 10.51
C CYS A 126 -6.55 -6.62 9.77
N THR A 127 -6.53 -6.86 8.45
CA THR A 127 -5.52 -6.33 7.54
C THR A 127 -6.15 -5.28 6.64
N GLY A 128 -5.35 -4.30 6.21
CA GLY A 128 -5.77 -3.23 5.31
C GLY A 128 -4.61 -2.32 4.96
N VAL A 129 -4.83 -1.37 4.06
CA VAL A 129 -3.81 -0.45 3.56
C VAL A 129 -3.72 0.79 4.47
N LEU A 130 -4.86 1.40 4.79
CA LEU A 130 -4.92 2.67 5.52
C LEU A 130 -5.67 2.53 6.85
N PRO A 131 -5.17 3.12 7.94
CA PRO A 131 -5.89 3.13 9.22
C PRO A 131 -7.10 4.09 9.23
N VAL A 132 -7.27 4.93 8.20
CA VAL A 132 -8.26 6.02 8.10
C VAL A 132 -9.67 5.54 8.43
N THR A 133 -10.14 4.51 7.76
CA THR A 133 -11.49 3.97 7.98
C THR A 133 -11.69 3.46 9.40
N MET A 134 -10.71 2.76 9.96
CA MET A 134 -10.79 2.24 11.33
C MET A 134 -10.88 3.38 12.34
N ASP A 135 -10.13 4.46 12.13
CA ASP A 135 -10.12 5.63 12.99
C ASP A 135 -11.40 6.50 12.85
N ASP A 136 -12.01 6.56 11.66
CA ASP A 136 -13.32 7.17 11.46
C ASP A 136 -14.46 6.36 12.11
N LEU A 137 -14.32 5.04 12.19
CA LEU A 137 -15.26 4.14 12.89
C LEU A 137 -15.11 4.19 14.42
N THR A 138 -14.19 4.97 14.99
CA THR A 138 -13.73 4.89 16.40
C THR A 138 -14.81 4.89 17.47
N SER A 139 -15.93 5.57 17.30
CA SER A 139 -17.02 5.49 18.27
C SER A 139 -17.72 4.12 18.25
N GLY A 140 -17.63 3.39 17.16
CA GLY A 140 -18.14 2.02 17.02
C GLY A 140 -17.12 0.95 17.43
N TYR A 141 -15.81 1.17 17.16
CA TYR A 141 -14.75 0.18 17.36
C TYR A 141 -13.46 0.77 17.95
N ASN A 142 -13.56 1.41 19.12
CA ASN A 142 -12.42 2.06 19.81
C ASN A 142 -11.49 1.10 20.57
N ILE A 143 -11.57 -0.20 20.28
CA ILE A 143 -10.74 -1.25 20.90
C ILE A 143 -9.62 -1.74 19.96
N ALA A 144 -9.59 -1.22 18.72
CA ALA A 144 -8.54 -1.57 17.78
C ALA A 144 -7.18 -1.08 18.25
N GLU A 145 -6.16 -1.92 18.06
CA GLU A 145 -4.78 -1.64 18.33
C GLU A 145 -3.99 -1.77 17.01
N ILE A 146 -3.30 -0.70 16.61
CA ILE A 146 -2.48 -0.70 15.40
C ILE A 146 -1.16 -1.42 15.71
N LEU A 147 -0.91 -2.53 15.03
CA LEU A 147 0.28 -3.36 15.21
C LEU A 147 1.46 -2.90 14.35
N THR A 148 1.20 -2.20 13.25
CA THR A 148 2.20 -1.76 12.26
C THR A 148 3.42 -1.06 12.86
N LEU A 149 3.20 -0.24 13.90
CA LEU A 149 4.25 0.54 14.57
C LEU A 149 4.76 -0.10 15.87
N LYS A 150 4.50 -1.39 16.10
CA LYS A 150 4.98 -2.09 17.29
C LYS A 150 6.24 -2.89 17.02
N PRO A 151 7.23 -2.84 17.93
CA PRO A 151 8.51 -3.53 17.73
C PRO A 151 8.38 -5.02 17.42
N ASP A 152 7.45 -5.72 18.07
CA ASP A 152 7.26 -7.16 17.92
C ASP A 152 6.66 -7.57 16.56
N PHE A 153 6.20 -6.60 15.75
CA PHE A 153 5.52 -6.83 14.48
C PHE A 153 6.23 -6.20 13.28
N THR A 154 7.43 -5.65 13.46
CA THR A 154 8.16 -4.93 12.41
C THR A 154 8.53 -5.79 11.21
N GLU A 155 8.62 -7.12 11.38
CA GLU A 155 8.95 -8.08 10.32
C GLU A 155 7.75 -8.97 9.96
N MET A 156 6.52 -8.60 10.40
CA MET A 156 5.33 -9.41 10.11
C MET A 156 4.90 -9.32 8.65
N LEU A 157 5.17 -8.20 7.98
CA LEU A 157 4.81 -7.94 6.57
C LEU A 157 6.07 -7.60 5.78
N GLY A 158 6.15 -8.10 4.54
CA GLY A 158 7.35 -7.98 3.71
C GLY A 158 8.24 -9.21 3.81
N PHE A 159 9.40 -9.15 3.16
CA PHE A 159 10.46 -10.15 3.27
C PHE A 159 11.70 -9.51 3.88
N ASN A 160 12.32 -10.18 4.84
CA ASN A 160 13.64 -9.79 5.29
C ASN A 160 14.72 -10.23 4.28
N HIS A 161 15.97 -9.78 4.49
CA HIS A 161 17.08 -10.05 3.57
C HIS A 161 17.40 -11.55 3.45
N GLU A 162 17.25 -12.31 4.53
CA GLU A 162 17.53 -13.76 4.53
C GLU A 162 16.48 -14.52 3.70
N GLU A 163 15.21 -14.24 3.93
CA GLU A 163 14.08 -14.82 3.19
C GLU A 163 14.15 -14.49 1.69
N ALA A 164 14.39 -13.20 1.36
CA ALA A 164 14.53 -12.76 -0.01
C ALA A 164 15.73 -13.40 -0.73
N ALA A 165 16.87 -13.52 -0.05
CA ALA A 165 18.06 -14.15 -0.60
C ALA A 165 17.87 -15.66 -0.81
N GLU A 166 17.21 -16.36 0.12
CA GLU A 166 16.89 -17.78 -0.03
C GLU A 166 15.95 -18.01 -1.23
N TYR A 167 14.92 -17.19 -1.35
CA TYR A 167 13.97 -17.30 -2.45
C TYR A 167 14.61 -16.94 -3.80
N LEU A 168 15.47 -15.92 -3.86
CA LEU A 168 16.23 -15.60 -5.06
C LEU A 168 17.11 -16.78 -5.51
N ARG A 169 17.85 -17.42 -4.58
CA ARG A 169 18.66 -18.61 -4.92
C ARG A 169 17.78 -19.76 -5.46
N TYR A 170 16.62 -19.97 -4.86
CA TYR A 170 15.65 -20.97 -5.35
C TYR A 170 15.21 -20.67 -6.78
N VAL A 171 14.82 -19.44 -7.08
CA VAL A 171 14.32 -19.02 -8.40
C VAL A 171 15.43 -19.09 -9.44
N ILE A 172 16.66 -18.65 -9.12
CA ILE A 172 17.83 -18.76 -10.02
C ILE A 172 18.09 -20.22 -10.36
N ARG A 173 18.15 -21.14 -9.40
CA ARG A 173 18.36 -22.56 -9.66
C ARG A 173 17.27 -23.19 -10.53
N LYS A 174 16.03 -22.74 -10.36
CA LYS A 174 14.88 -23.32 -11.07
C LYS A 174 14.71 -22.76 -12.49
N TYR A 175 15.00 -21.49 -12.71
CA TYR A 175 14.67 -20.78 -13.94
C TYR A 175 15.86 -20.05 -14.57
N GLY A 176 16.91 -19.76 -13.84
CA GLY A 176 17.96 -18.83 -14.22
C GLY A 176 19.12 -19.39 -15.01
N ASN A 177 19.23 -20.72 -15.18
CA ASN A 177 20.30 -21.43 -15.92
C ASN A 177 21.75 -21.11 -15.53
N ASN A 178 22.03 -20.14 -14.64
CA ASN A 178 23.36 -19.74 -14.18
C ASN A 178 23.33 -19.21 -12.76
N GLU A 179 23.90 -19.98 -11.81
CA GLU A 179 23.97 -19.61 -10.40
C GLU A 179 24.94 -18.44 -10.11
N ASP A 180 25.88 -18.15 -11.03
CA ASP A 180 26.86 -17.07 -10.87
C ASP A 180 26.21 -15.67 -10.92
N ARG A 181 24.94 -15.56 -11.31
CA ARG A 181 24.20 -14.29 -11.39
C ARG A 181 23.63 -13.81 -10.05
N PHE A 182 23.86 -14.51 -8.94
CA PHE A 182 23.22 -14.15 -7.67
C PHE A 182 23.58 -12.72 -7.23
N ASP A 183 24.86 -12.35 -7.24
CA ASP A 183 25.30 -11.02 -6.74
C ASP A 183 24.76 -9.87 -7.61
N GLU A 184 24.72 -10.05 -8.93
CA GLU A 184 24.12 -9.11 -9.86
C GLU A 184 22.63 -8.90 -9.56
N LEU A 185 21.87 -10.00 -9.50
CA LEU A 185 20.42 -9.97 -9.25
C LEU A 185 20.10 -9.52 -7.83
N TRP A 186 20.92 -9.88 -6.85
CA TRP A 186 20.77 -9.41 -5.48
C TRP A 186 20.90 -7.89 -5.39
N THR A 187 21.95 -7.34 -6.02
CA THR A 187 22.13 -5.88 -6.08
C THR A 187 20.95 -5.19 -6.76
N LEU A 188 20.46 -5.79 -7.84
CA LEU A 188 19.29 -5.27 -8.57
C LEU A 188 18.04 -5.22 -7.69
N ILE A 189 17.69 -6.33 -7.02
CA ILE A 189 16.45 -6.38 -6.21
C ILE A 189 16.56 -5.54 -4.93
N VAL A 190 17.74 -5.45 -4.32
CA VAL A 190 17.96 -4.57 -3.16
C VAL A 190 17.74 -3.11 -3.55
N ASN A 191 18.34 -2.66 -4.65
CA ASN A 191 18.20 -1.27 -5.09
C ASN A 191 16.77 -0.89 -5.46
N ASN A 192 16.01 -1.84 -6.01
CA ASN A 192 14.67 -1.56 -6.55
C ASN A 192 13.54 -1.83 -5.56
N TYR A 193 13.69 -2.74 -4.60
CA TYR A 193 12.54 -3.25 -3.83
C TYR A 193 12.72 -3.27 -2.32
N ASP A 194 13.94 -3.08 -1.81
CA ASP A 194 14.24 -3.01 -0.37
C ASP A 194 13.94 -1.62 0.22
N GLY A 195 14.17 -1.45 1.50
CA GLY A 195 14.25 -0.16 2.18
C GLY A 195 13.05 0.20 3.05
N TYR A 196 11.98 -0.59 3.06
CA TYR A 196 10.80 -0.30 3.87
C TYR A 196 11.05 -0.58 5.36
N ARG A 197 10.73 0.40 6.22
CA ARG A 197 10.86 0.27 7.68
C ARG A 197 9.59 0.72 8.39
N PHE A 198 9.12 -0.11 9.30
CA PHE A 198 7.97 0.20 10.16
C PHE A 198 8.36 0.95 11.44
N LEU A 199 9.62 0.88 11.83
CA LEU A 199 10.21 1.71 12.90
C LEU A 199 11.58 2.24 12.45
N PRO A 200 12.01 3.42 12.94
CA PRO A 200 13.28 4.05 12.52
C PRO A 200 14.51 3.15 12.68
N ASN A 201 14.53 2.33 13.72
CA ASN A 201 15.64 1.44 14.03
C ASN A 201 15.40 -0.02 13.61
N ALA A 202 14.29 -0.31 12.91
CA ALA A 202 14.02 -1.65 12.39
C ALA A 202 14.90 -1.96 11.18
N HIS A 203 15.11 -3.25 10.94
CA HIS A 203 15.73 -3.71 9.70
C HIS A 203 14.87 -3.34 8.50
N PRO A 204 15.47 -2.95 7.37
CA PRO A 204 14.72 -2.73 6.15
C PRO A 204 14.14 -4.05 5.63
N LEU A 205 12.99 -3.96 4.98
CA LEU A 205 12.27 -5.07 4.39
C LEU A 205 12.01 -4.80 2.92
N PHE A 206 11.95 -5.88 2.16
CA PHE A 206 11.41 -5.84 0.81
C PHE A 206 9.89 -5.76 0.83
N ASN A 207 9.32 -4.92 -0.03
CA ASN A 207 7.89 -4.96 -0.28
C ASN A 207 7.53 -6.29 -0.97
N SER A 208 6.65 -7.07 -0.33
CA SER A 208 6.30 -8.42 -0.79
C SER A 208 5.66 -8.43 -2.18
N THR A 209 4.81 -7.46 -2.49
CA THR A 209 4.10 -7.38 -3.77
C THR A 209 5.08 -7.14 -4.92
N ILE A 210 5.98 -6.16 -4.77
CA ILE A 210 6.93 -5.77 -5.82
C ILE A 210 7.99 -6.86 -6.01
N LEU A 211 8.50 -7.41 -4.92
CA LEU A 211 9.49 -8.49 -5.00
C LEU A 211 8.90 -9.76 -5.65
N THR A 212 7.66 -10.09 -5.32
CA THR A 212 6.96 -11.24 -5.93
C THR A 212 6.71 -11.00 -7.43
N TYR A 213 6.39 -9.78 -7.82
CA TYR A 213 6.29 -9.40 -9.23
C TYR A 213 7.59 -9.68 -10.00
N PHE A 214 8.73 -9.25 -9.44
CA PHE A 214 10.05 -9.55 -10.03
C PHE A 214 10.27 -11.05 -10.21
N PHE A 215 10.07 -11.84 -9.16
CA PHE A 215 10.30 -13.28 -9.22
C PHE A 215 9.38 -13.99 -10.20
N LYS A 216 8.12 -13.56 -10.32
CA LYS A 216 7.18 -14.09 -11.29
C LYS A 216 7.67 -13.83 -12.72
N ASN A 217 8.00 -12.59 -13.04
CA ASN A 217 8.49 -12.20 -14.38
C ASN A 217 9.83 -12.87 -14.70
N PHE A 218 10.75 -12.94 -13.76
CA PHE A 218 12.02 -13.66 -13.93
C PHE A 218 11.80 -15.15 -14.29
N ALA A 219 10.83 -15.79 -13.66
CA ALA A 219 10.47 -17.18 -13.99
C ALA A 219 9.84 -17.32 -15.38
N GLU A 220 8.91 -16.42 -15.74
CA GLU A 220 8.24 -16.38 -17.04
C GLU A 220 9.24 -16.12 -18.20
N LEU A 221 10.23 -15.26 -17.96
CA LEU A 221 11.31 -14.93 -18.90
C LEU A 221 12.47 -15.93 -18.87
N SER A 222 12.31 -17.11 -18.24
CA SER A 222 13.33 -18.14 -18.15
C SER A 222 14.69 -17.63 -17.64
N GLY A 223 14.67 -16.78 -16.62
CA GLY A 223 15.85 -16.18 -15.98
C GLY A 223 16.26 -14.83 -16.59
N GLY A 224 15.43 -14.23 -17.44
CA GLY A 224 15.57 -12.85 -17.90
C GLY A 224 15.11 -11.85 -16.83
N VAL A 225 15.78 -10.69 -16.77
CA VAL A 225 15.32 -9.56 -15.96
C VAL A 225 14.15 -8.90 -16.69
N PRO A 226 13.04 -8.57 -16.01
CA PRO A 226 11.94 -7.86 -16.66
C PRO A 226 12.37 -6.45 -17.10
N ASP A 227 11.89 -6.02 -18.25
CA ASP A 227 12.16 -4.67 -18.78
C ASP A 227 11.55 -3.59 -17.88
N GLU A 228 10.36 -3.85 -17.33
CA GLU A 228 9.71 -2.99 -16.36
C GLU A 228 9.85 -3.55 -14.95
N MET A 229 10.51 -2.79 -14.07
CA MET A 229 10.74 -3.16 -12.67
C MET A 229 9.52 -2.92 -11.77
N VAL A 230 8.43 -2.37 -12.31
CA VAL A 230 7.24 -1.95 -11.57
C VAL A 230 5.99 -2.57 -12.18
N ASP A 231 5.16 -3.19 -11.34
CA ASP A 231 3.82 -3.63 -11.72
C ASP A 231 2.92 -2.42 -12.04
N GLU A 232 2.07 -2.53 -13.06
CA GLU A 232 1.05 -1.52 -13.36
C GLU A 232 0.12 -1.22 -12.18
N ASN A 233 -0.10 -2.18 -11.30
CA ASN A 233 -0.91 -1.98 -10.09
C ASN A 233 -0.29 -0.99 -9.10
N LEU A 234 1.04 -0.90 -9.03
CA LEU A 234 1.73 0.14 -8.23
C LEU A 234 1.60 1.54 -8.83
N ARG A 235 1.32 1.63 -10.11
CA ARG A 235 0.97 2.92 -10.75
C ARG A 235 -0.38 3.45 -10.28
N THR A 236 -1.26 2.62 -9.70
CA THR A 236 -2.52 3.08 -9.11
C THR A 236 -2.31 3.95 -7.87
N ASP A 237 -1.19 3.77 -7.16
CA ASP A 237 -0.83 4.59 -6.00
C ASP A 237 -0.56 6.05 -6.40
N VAL A 238 -0.19 6.31 -7.66
CA VAL A 238 -0.10 7.66 -8.23
C VAL A 238 -1.43 8.43 -8.11
N ASN A 239 -2.57 7.74 -8.14
CA ASN A 239 -3.88 8.39 -7.97
C ASN A 239 -4.04 9.00 -6.57
N TRP A 240 -3.45 8.39 -5.54
CA TRP A 240 -3.42 8.96 -4.20
C TRP A 240 -2.53 10.20 -4.13
N ILE A 241 -1.33 10.15 -4.74
CA ILE A 241 -0.43 11.30 -4.80
C ILE A 241 -1.12 12.46 -5.52
N ARG A 242 -1.75 12.20 -6.67
CA ARG A 242 -2.52 13.21 -7.42
C ARG A 242 -3.62 13.82 -6.57
N ARG A 243 -4.42 12.97 -5.89
CA ARG A 243 -5.50 13.45 -5.04
C ARG A 243 -5.00 14.31 -3.90
N LEU A 244 -3.97 13.89 -3.18
CA LEU A 244 -3.34 14.65 -2.10
C LEU A 244 -2.78 15.99 -2.62
N THR A 245 -2.09 15.97 -3.76
CA THR A 245 -1.49 17.19 -4.35
C THR A 245 -2.56 18.17 -4.84
N ILE A 246 -3.73 17.70 -5.32
CA ILE A 246 -4.82 18.56 -5.79
C ILE A 246 -5.57 19.19 -4.60
N ILE A 247 -5.81 18.43 -3.54
CA ILE A 247 -6.61 18.88 -2.39
C ILE A 247 -5.80 19.80 -1.47
N LEU A 248 -4.51 19.52 -1.31
CA LEU A 248 -3.65 20.24 -0.37
C LEU A 248 -2.92 21.39 -1.07
N GLU A 249 -3.30 22.62 -0.75
CA GLU A 249 -2.49 23.78 -1.11
C GLU A 249 -1.08 23.60 -0.52
N ASN A 250 -0.03 23.88 -1.31
CA ASN A 250 1.39 23.72 -0.94
C ASN A 250 1.90 22.24 -0.83
N ALA A 251 1.11 21.22 -1.13
CA ALA A 251 1.64 19.86 -1.24
C ALA A 251 2.76 19.74 -2.29
N LYS A 252 2.77 20.66 -3.28
CA LYS A 252 3.85 20.74 -4.27
C LYS A 252 5.21 21.06 -3.63
N GLU A 253 5.27 21.90 -2.60
CA GLU A 253 6.53 22.20 -1.89
C GLU A 253 7.09 20.97 -1.17
N MET A 254 6.22 20.15 -0.57
CA MET A 254 6.62 18.87 0.04
C MET A 254 7.04 17.84 -1.00
N LEU A 255 6.38 17.83 -2.15
CA LEU A 255 6.78 16.98 -3.27
C LEU A 255 8.13 17.43 -3.84
N ASP A 256 8.37 18.75 -3.96
CA ASP A 256 9.68 19.30 -4.33
C ASP A 256 10.76 18.79 -3.36
N ALA A 257 10.54 18.91 -2.04
CA ALA A 257 11.50 18.44 -1.03
C ALA A 257 11.76 16.92 -1.17
N LEU A 258 10.73 16.11 -1.35
CA LEU A 258 10.89 14.67 -1.49
C LEU A 258 11.64 14.28 -2.78
N VAL A 259 11.36 14.94 -3.90
CA VAL A 259 11.97 14.60 -5.21
C VAL A 259 13.35 15.21 -5.35
N ILE A 260 13.55 16.45 -4.89
CA ILE A 260 14.82 17.18 -5.05
C ILE A 260 15.78 16.81 -3.93
N ASP A 261 15.36 16.95 -2.66
CA ASP A 261 16.22 16.72 -1.50
C ASP A 261 16.22 15.26 -1.06
N GLY A 262 15.20 14.47 -1.45
CA GLY A 262 15.05 13.07 -1.10
C GLY A 262 14.52 12.82 0.30
N GLU A 263 14.10 13.86 1.02
CA GLU A 263 13.75 13.81 2.44
C GLU A 263 12.48 14.62 2.74
N LEU A 264 11.65 14.10 3.65
CA LEU A 264 10.52 14.82 4.25
C LEU A 264 10.66 14.82 5.77
N ILE A 265 10.47 15.98 6.38
CA ILE A 265 10.38 16.08 7.84
C ILE A 265 8.99 15.66 8.29
N TYR A 266 8.91 14.88 9.35
CA TYR A 266 7.65 14.45 9.95
C TYR A 266 7.67 14.55 11.47
N SER A 267 6.47 14.52 12.09
CA SER A 267 6.28 14.51 13.52
C SER A 267 6.01 13.08 14.00
N GLN A 268 6.85 12.55 14.87
CA GLN A 268 6.66 11.21 15.45
C GLN A 268 5.35 11.08 16.27
N PRO A 269 4.91 12.09 17.06
CA PRO A 269 3.59 12.08 17.68
C PRO A 269 2.45 11.94 16.67
N ASP A 270 2.55 12.57 15.50
CA ASP A 270 1.52 12.51 14.46
C ASP A 270 1.43 11.12 13.83
N LEU A 271 2.57 10.49 13.56
CA LEU A 271 2.61 9.10 13.07
C LEU A 271 1.94 8.10 14.03
N ARG A 272 2.01 8.35 15.32
CA ARG A 272 1.41 7.49 16.38
C ARG A 272 -0.01 7.90 16.76
N SER A 273 -0.49 9.03 16.28
CA SER A 273 -1.83 9.54 16.60
C SER A 273 -2.88 8.77 15.79
N LYS A 274 -4.15 8.90 16.22
CA LYS A 274 -5.26 8.45 15.38
C LYS A 274 -5.22 9.19 14.04
N PHE A 275 -5.46 8.47 12.96
CA PHE A 275 -5.26 8.94 11.60
C PHE A 275 -6.54 8.78 10.78
N ASN A 276 -7.49 9.70 10.99
CA ASN A 276 -8.78 9.74 10.30
C ASN A 276 -8.71 10.47 8.94
N LYS A 277 -9.83 10.50 8.21
CA LYS A 277 -9.94 11.19 6.91
C LYS A 277 -9.50 12.65 6.96
N GLN A 278 -9.87 13.39 8.01
CA GLN A 278 -9.52 14.80 8.13
C GLN A 278 -7.99 14.98 8.14
N LYS A 279 -7.28 14.18 8.94
CA LYS A 279 -5.81 14.19 9.01
C LYS A 279 -5.17 13.67 7.72
N PHE A 280 -5.76 12.66 7.10
CA PHE A 280 -5.26 12.12 5.83
C PHE A 280 -5.18 13.19 4.73
N PHE A 281 -6.12 14.14 4.72
CA PHE A 281 -6.14 15.27 3.81
C PHE A 281 -5.71 16.59 4.47
N ASP A 282 -4.80 16.55 5.45
CA ASP A 282 -4.21 17.70 6.11
C ASP A 282 -2.72 17.82 5.73
N LEU A 283 -2.28 19.03 5.42
CA LEU A 283 -0.91 19.29 4.98
C LEU A 283 0.14 18.90 6.03
N ASP A 284 -0.14 19.16 7.32
CA ASP A 284 0.77 18.82 8.42
C ASP A 284 0.96 17.30 8.53
N PHE A 285 -0.04 16.53 8.10
CA PHE A 285 -0.01 15.07 8.09
C PHE A 285 0.41 14.45 6.74
N TYR A 286 0.74 15.26 5.75
CA TYR A 286 1.11 14.77 4.41
C TYR A 286 2.22 13.71 4.42
N PRO A 287 3.34 13.86 5.17
CA PRO A 287 4.35 12.80 5.27
C PRO A 287 3.80 11.49 5.83
N VAL A 288 2.91 11.57 6.82
CA VAL A 288 2.26 10.40 7.45
C VAL A 288 1.30 9.72 6.47
N SER A 289 0.59 10.50 5.65
CA SER A 289 -0.28 9.97 4.58
C SER A 289 0.52 9.18 3.56
N LEU A 290 1.68 9.71 3.13
CA LEU A 290 2.57 9.02 2.21
C LEU A 290 3.19 7.76 2.80
N TYR A 291 3.51 7.78 4.11
CA TYR A 291 4.02 6.61 4.81
C TYR A 291 2.99 5.46 4.84
N TYR A 292 1.75 5.73 5.23
CA TYR A 292 0.70 4.71 5.25
C TYR A 292 0.32 4.19 3.86
N LEU A 293 0.51 5.00 2.83
CA LEU A 293 0.38 4.56 1.43
C LEU A 293 1.58 3.71 0.94
N GLY A 294 2.60 3.50 1.78
CA GLY A 294 3.81 2.78 1.38
C GLY A 294 4.72 3.53 0.41
N MET A 295 4.52 4.84 0.27
CA MET A 295 5.26 5.67 -0.68
C MET A 295 6.54 6.25 -0.10
N THR A 296 6.62 6.37 1.22
CA THR A 296 7.82 6.77 1.96
C THR A 296 8.12 5.76 3.05
N THR A 297 9.32 5.81 3.59
CA THR A 297 9.77 4.98 4.70
C THR A 297 10.51 5.81 5.75
N LEU A 298 10.64 5.29 6.94
CA LEU A 298 11.32 5.97 8.05
C LEU A 298 12.84 5.87 7.90
N LYS A 299 13.52 7.01 7.75
CA LYS A 299 14.98 7.09 7.84
C LYS A 299 15.41 7.13 9.31
N ASP A 300 14.80 8.00 10.08
CA ASP A 300 15.00 8.18 11.50
C ASP A 300 13.72 8.70 12.20
N ASN A 301 13.83 9.25 13.42
CA ASN A 301 12.69 9.74 14.19
C ASN A 301 12.05 11.04 13.66
N TYR A 302 12.65 11.68 12.65
CA TYR A 302 12.26 13.00 12.17
C TYR A 302 12.15 13.07 10.65
N VAL A 303 12.74 12.12 9.94
CA VAL A 303 12.90 12.15 8.49
C VAL A 303 12.33 10.90 7.85
N MET A 304 11.51 11.08 6.82
CA MET A 304 11.07 10.06 5.88
C MET A 304 11.78 10.25 4.54
N VAL A 305 12.01 9.14 3.85
CA VAL A 305 12.71 9.09 2.54
C VAL A 305 11.94 8.18 1.58
N LEU A 306 12.26 8.28 0.30
CA LEU A 306 11.85 7.25 -0.68
C LEU A 306 12.60 5.95 -0.41
N PRO A 307 11.91 4.80 -0.32
CA PRO A 307 12.55 3.56 0.12
C PRO A 307 13.58 3.02 -0.89
N ASN A 308 13.34 3.16 -2.18
CA ASN A 308 14.13 2.52 -3.24
C ASN A 308 13.96 3.19 -4.60
N LEU A 309 14.68 2.70 -5.61
CA LEU A 309 14.65 3.24 -6.97
C LEU A 309 13.26 3.14 -7.63
N THR A 310 12.49 2.11 -7.31
CA THR A 310 11.10 1.97 -7.82
C THR A 310 10.22 3.11 -7.33
N ALA A 311 10.24 3.40 -6.03
CA ALA A 311 9.50 4.53 -5.47
C ALA A 311 10.00 5.87 -6.05
N GLN A 312 11.33 6.03 -6.19
CA GLN A 312 11.91 7.23 -6.81
C GLN A 312 11.43 7.42 -8.26
N SER A 313 11.37 6.34 -9.05
CA SER A 313 10.89 6.38 -10.43
C SER A 313 9.42 6.82 -10.50
N ILE A 314 8.56 6.26 -9.64
CA ILE A 314 7.13 6.64 -9.57
C ILE A 314 6.98 8.14 -9.27
N TYR A 315 7.70 8.64 -8.27
CA TYR A 315 7.63 10.05 -7.90
C TYR A 315 8.21 10.96 -8.98
N MET A 316 9.31 10.58 -9.61
CA MET A 316 9.93 11.35 -10.69
C MET A 316 8.99 11.45 -11.89
N ASN A 317 8.32 10.35 -12.27
CA ASN A 317 7.32 10.35 -13.34
C ASN A 317 6.16 11.30 -13.05
N TYR A 318 5.62 11.23 -11.84
CA TYR A 318 4.57 12.15 -11.42
C TYR A 318 5.04 13.62 -11.38
N TYR A 319 6.26 13.86 -10.92
CA TYR A 319 6.87 15.18 -10.88
C TYR A 319 7.08 15.77 -12.28
N ASN A 320 7.51 14.94 -13.22
CA ASN A 320 7.62 15.30 -14.64
C ASN A 320 6.24 15.68 -15.21
N GLU A 321 5.21 14.88 -14.95
CA GLU A 321 3.83 15.17 -15.38
C GLU A 321 3.36 16.53 -14.84
N LEU A 322 3.54 16.79 -13.53
CA LEU A 322 3.14 18.07 -12.92
C LEU A 322 3.85 19.28 -13.51
N ASN A 323 5.11 19.15 -13.86
CA ASN A 323 5.91 20.23 -14.46
C ASN A 323 5.83 20.24 -16.00
N GLN A 324 5.00 19.37 -16.61
CA GLN A 324 4.83 19.23 -18.06
C GLN A 324 6.14 18.91 -18.79
N ILE A 325 7.03 18.17 -18.13
CA ILE A 325 8.29 17.71 -18.68
C ILE A 325 8.03 16.47 -19.55
N SER A 326 8.53 16.50 -20.77
CA SER A 326 8.49 15.35 -21.68
C SER A 326 9.89 14.92 -22.07
N ASP A 327 10.11 13.62 -22.17
CA ASP A 327 11.30 13.07 -22.83
C ASP A 327 10.99 12.76 -24.29
N ASP A 328 11.79 13.28 -25.19
CA ASP A 328 11.67 12.98 -26.61
C ASP A 328 12.61 11.83 -26.97
N ALA A 329 12.03 10.64 -27.17
CA ALA A 329 12.77 9.46 -27.59
C ALA A 329 13.63 9.69 -28.86
N ARG A 330 13.23 10.63 -29.74
CA ARG A 330 14.01 10.97 -30.95
C ARG A 330 15.37 11.58 -30.61
N CYS A 331 15.46 12.26 -29.45
CA CYS A 331 16.72 12.83 -28.98
C CYS A 331 17.56 11.81 -28.21
N PHE A 332 16.94 11.02 -27.35
CA PHE A 332 17.64 10.12 -26.44
C PHE A 332 18.09 8.80 -27.09
N VAL A 333 17.26 8.16 -27.93
CA VAL A 333 17.59 6.89 -28.55
C VAL A 333 18.88 6.92 -29.41
N PRO A 334 19.13 7.95 -30.27
CA PRO A 334 20.38 8.02 -30.99
C PRO A 334 21.61 8.19 -30.09
N ALA A 335 21.52 9.01 -29.06
CA ALA A 335 22.60 9.23 -28.10
C ALA A 335 22.88 7.99 -27.27
N TYR A 336 21.82 7.28 -26.87
CA TYR A 336 21.91 6.01 -26.18
C TYR A 336 22.61 4.94 -27.02
N ARG A 337 22.25 4.78 -28.31
CA ARG A 337 22.95 3.87 -29.23
C ARG A 337 24.43 4.19 -29.37
N LEU A 338 24.80 5.47 -29.47
CA LEU A 338 26.19 5.89 -29.48
C LEU A 338 26.94 5.51 -28.19
N PHE A 339 26.27 5.54 -27.06
CA PHE A 339 26.82 5.06 -25.80
C PHE A 339 27.00 3.54 -25.79
N MET A 340 25.97 2.78 -26.19
CA MET A 340 26.04 1.32 -26.20
C MET A 340 27.07 0.78 -27.17
N ASP A 341 27.08 1.27 -28.42
CA ASP A 341 27.94 0.77 -29.49
C ASP A 341 29.38 1.28 -29.38
N HIS A 342 29.57 2.51 -28.93
CA HIS A 342 30.85 3.22 -29.02
C HIS A 342 31.34 3.79 -27.68
N ARG A 343 30.62 3.54 -26.57
CA ARG A 343 30.93 4.07 -25.23
C ARG A 343 31.04 5.61 -25.18
N LYS A 344 30.31 6.32 -26.05
CA LYS A 344 30.31 7.78 -26.13
C LYS A 344 29.24 8.34 -25.21
N LEU A 345 29.60 8.64 -23.95
CA LEU A 345 28.70 9.16 -22.93
C LEU A 345 28.28 10.63 -23.19
N LYS A 346 29.17 11.45 -23.76
CA LYS A 346 28.98 12.90 -23.90
C LYS A 346 27.64 13.30 -24.57
N PRO A 347 27.21 12.72 -25.71
CA PRO A 347 25.95 13.07 -26.35
C PRO A 347 24.74 12.79 -25.47
N LEU A 348 24.80 11.73 -24.66
CA LEU A 348 23.74 11.36 -23.75
C LEU A 348 23.57 12.37 -22.61
N VAL A 349 24.70 12.79 -22.01
CA VAL A 349 24.73 13.81 -20.97
C VAL A 349 24.29 15.18 -21.51
N GLU A 350 24.77 15.57 -22.70
CA GLU A 350 24.37 16.83 -23.34
C GLU A 350 22.86 16.87 -23.62
N ASN A 351 22.28 15.77 -24.12
CA ASN A 351 20.83 15.68 -24.34
C ASN A 351 20.06 15.73 -23.03
N TYR A 352 20.53 15.05 -21.97
CA TYR A 352 19.90 15.12 -20.66
C TYR A 352 19.83 16.56 -20.13
N PHE A 353 20.92 17.30 -20.18
CA PHE A 353 20.94 18.70 -19.72
C PHE A 353 20.10 19.62 -20.60
N LYS A 354 20.16 19.47 -21.92
CA LYS A 354 19.48 20.36 -22.84
C LYS A 354 18.00 20.02 -23.03
N GLU A 355 17.68 18.76 -23.28
CA GLU A 355 16.35 18.34 -23.71
C GLU A 355 15.46 17.89 -22.54
N TYR A 356 16.05 17.55 -21.39
CA TYR A 356 15.31 17.18 -20.18
C TYR A 356 15.37 18.27 -19.12
N LEU A 357 16.53 18.54 -18.52
CA LEU A 357 16.66 19.57 -17.47
C LEU A 357 16.29 20.96 -17.94
N GLY A 358 16.56 21.31 -19.20
CA GLY A 358 16.23 22.60 -19.78
C GLY A 358 14.73 22.91 -19.88
N GLN A 359 13.84 21.92 -19.69
CA GLN A 359 12.40 22.12 -19.68
C GLN A 359 11.87 22.60 -18.32
N PHE A 360 12.62 22.39 -17.23
CA PHE A 360 12.16 22.77 -15.91
C PHE A 360 12.06 24.29 -15.75
N PRO A 361 11.00 24.78 -15.08
CA PRO A 361 10.88 26.20 -14.74
C PRO A 361 12.08 26.68 -13.92
N ALA A 362 12.48 27.94 -14.08
CA ALA A 362 13.64 28.50 -13.37
C ALA A 362 13.57 28.29 -11.84
N GLN A 363 12.38 28.40 -11.26
CA GLN A 363 12.15 28.19 -9.83
C GLN A 363 12.48 26.76 -9.35
N VAL A 364 12.29 25.76 -10.21
CA VAL A 364 12.65 24.35 -9.94
C VAL A 364 14.13 24.17 -10.25
N PHE A 365 14.58 24.71 -11.39
CA PHE A 365 15.97 24.58 -11.83
C PHE A 365 16.96 25.13 -10.79
N ASP A 366 16.63 26.21 -10.11
CA ASP A 366 17.45 26.82 -9.06
C ASP A 366 17.56 25.95 -7.79
N LYS A 367 16.66 24.98 -7.61
CA LYS A 367 16.66 24.03 -6.47
C LYS A 367 17.34 22.70 -6.81
N ILE A 368 17.62 22.40 -8.10
CA ILE A 368 18.20 21.14 -8.54
C ILE A 368 19.55 20.92 -7.86
N ASN A 369 19.68 19.76 -7.22
CA ASN A 369 20.90 19.32 -6.54
C ASN A 369 21.40 17.98 -7.09
N GLU A 370 22.48 17.45 -6.53
CA GLU A 370 23.09 16.19 -6.95
C GLU A 370 22.10 15.00 -6.85
N ASN A 371 21.28 14.96 -5.80
CA ASN A 371 20.30 13.88 -5.61
C ASN A 371 19.27 13.88 -6.74
N PHE A 372 18.73 15.05 -7.08
CA PHE A 372 17.79 15.18 -8.19
C PHE A 372 18.40 14.73 -9.52
N ILE A 373 19.64 15.20 -9.83
CA ILE A 373 20.34 14.83 -11.06
C ILE A 373 20.53 13.31 -11.12
N ARG A 374 20.97 12.69 -10.03
CA ARG A 374 21.17 11.25 -9.97
C ARG A 374 19.88 10.47 -10.24
N CYS A 375 18.79 10.84 -9.54
CA CYS A 375 17.50 10.15 -9.65
C CYS A 375 16.87 10.34 -11.03
N SER A 376 16.83 11.57 -11.53
CA SER A 376 16.22 11.88 -12.82
C SER A 376 17.04 11.37 -14.01
N PHE A 377 18.38 11.41 -13.92
CA PHE A 377 19.24 10.82 -14.95
C PHE A 377 19.07 9.30 -15.01
N TYR A 378 18.99 8.63 -13.86
CA TYR A 378 18.70 7.21 -13.80
C TYR A 378 17.32 6.90 -14.41
N GLU A 379 16.29 7.66 -14.05
CA GLU A 379 14.93 7.49 -14.56
C GLU A 379 14.86 7.67 -16.08
N VAL A 380 15.45 8.73 -16.62
CA VAL A 380 15.49 8.96 -18.08
C VAL A 380 16.23 7.84 -18.80
N LEU A 381 17.35 7.35 -18.23
CA LEU A 381 18.12 6.28 -18.84
C LEU A 381 17.41 4.93 -18.78
N SER A 382 16.77 4.60 -17.67
CA SER A 382 16.12 3.29 -17.49
C SER A 382 15.04 3.02 -18.54
N ARG A 383 14.39 4.06 -19.06
CA ARG A 383 13.41 3.97 -20.15
C ARG A 383 13.99 3.51 -21.50
N TYR A 384 15.29 3.67 -21.70
CA TYR A 384 15.98 3.36 -22.96
C TYR A 384 17.00 2.23 -22.82
N LEU A 385 17.19 1.70 -21.61
CA LEU A 385 18.13 0.62 -21.28
C LEU A 385 17.50 -0.79 -21.34
N SER A 386 16.18 -0.84 -21.44
CA SER A 386 15.40 -2.07 -21.56
C SER A 386 15.48 -2.71 -22.93
#